data_fc19da97894563516519f4ac4a8d7db2
#
_entry.id   fc19da97894563516519f4ac4a8d7db2
#
_cell.length_a   1.000
_cell.length_b   1.000
_cell.length_c   1.000
_cell.angle_alpha   90.00
_cell.angle_beta   90.00
_cell.angle_gamma   90.00
#
_symmetry.space_group_name_H-M   'P 1'
#
loop_
_entity.id
_entity.type
_entity.pdbx_description
1 polymer ?
#
loop_
_entity_poly.entity_id
_entity_poly.type
_entity_poly.pdbx_seq_one_letter_code
_entity_poly.pdbx_strand_id
1 'polypeptide(L)'
;MAELDGVWNVKRLGGLLPPLIGVRKVIHGNRGETKLGPVPGASFDVVGRSLRYRAPFTGFVDELEPDGERYLGLATFRGRQFGRFAMERTGD
;
A
#
# COMPACT_ATOMS: atom_id res chain seq x y z
N MET A 1 -2.70 16.53 -9.81
CA MET A 1 -2.49 15.63 -8.67
C MET A 1 -2.94 14.24 -9.05
N ALA A 2 -2.15 13.22 -8.69
CA ALA A 2 -2.55 11.85 -8.92
C ALA A 2 -3.56 11.42 -7.84
N GLU A 3 -4.42 10.49 -8.21
CA GLU A 3 -5.50 10.00 -7.35
C GLU A 3 -5.01 9.51 -5.98
N LEU A 4 -3.86 8.84 -5.96
CA LEU A 4 -3.34 8.20 -4.76
C LEU A 4 -2.33 9.05 -4.00
N ASP A 5 -2.08 10.30 -4.41
CA ASP A 5 -1.14 11.16 -3.71
C ASP A 5 -1.55 11.36 -2.25
N GLY A 6 -0.58 11.29 -1.37
CA GLY A 6 -0.81 11.57 0.03
C GLY A 6 -0.12 10.59 0.96
N VAL A 7 -0.45 10.73 2.23
CA VAL A 7 0.02 9.85 3.30
C VAL A 7 -1.16 9.03 3.79
N TRP A 8 -0.97 7.73 3.85
CA TRP A 8 -2.03 6.78 4.14
C TRP A 8 -1.66 5.91 5.35
N ASN A 9 -2.59 5.79 6.28
CA ASN A 9 -2.50 4.78 7.32
C ASN A 9 -2.96 3.45 6.74
N VAL A 10 -2.24 2.37 7.06
CA VAL A 10 -2.55 1.04 6.56
C VAL A 10 -3.07 0.19 7.71
N LYS A 11 -4.18 -0.48 7.48
CA LYS A 11 -4.86 -1.28 8.49
C LYS A 11 -5.09 -2.70 7.94
N ARG A 12 -4.66 -3.69 8.71
CA ARG A 12 -4.86 -5.09 8.33
C ARG A 12 -6.34 -5.46 8.37
N LEU A 13 -6.82 -6.11 7.34
CA LEU A 13 -8.20 -6.65 7.28
C LEU A 13 -8.25 -8.17 7.33
N GLY A 14 -7.21 -8.86 6.87
CA GLY A 14 -7.22 -10.31 6.90
C GLY A 14 -6.07 -10.95 6.15
N GLY A 15 -6.06 -12.28 6.13
CA GLY A 15 -5.06 -13.07 5.42
C GLY A 15 -3.77 -13.25 6.22
N LEU A 16 -2.67 -13.47 5.49
CA LEU A 16 -1.36 -13.78 6.06
C LEU A 16 -0.50 -12.54 6.34
N LEU A 17 -1.10 -11.37 6.36
CA LEU A 17 -0.37 -10.15 6.70
C LEU A 17 -0.06 -10.12 8.19
N PRO A 18 1.12 -9.61 8.58
CA PRO A 18 1.39 -9.33 9.98
C PRO A 18 0.51 -8.17 10.48
N PRO A 19 0.45 -7.92 11.78
CA PRO A 19 -0.17 -6.70 12.28
C PRO A 19 0.49 -5.49 11.63
N LEU A 20 -0.33 -4.58 11.11
CA LEU A 20 0.16 -3.42 10.36
C LEU A 20 0.14 -2.14 11.20
N ILE A 21 0.29 -2.26 12.52
CA ILE A 21 0.29 -1.14 13.45
C ILE A 21 1.45 -0.21 13.12
N GLY A 22 1.16 1.06 12.87
CA GLY A 22 2.17 2.05 12.54
C GLY A 22 2.67 2.03 11.11
N VAL A 23 2.12 1.17 10.27
CA VAL A 23 2.51 1.12 8.86
C VAL A 23 1.81 2.25 8.09
N ARG A 24 2.58 2.93 7.26
CA ARG A 24 2.08 4.00 6.39
C ARG A 24 2.54 3.79 4.96
N LYS A 25 1.74 4.29 4.02
CA LYS A 25 2.17 4.43 2.63
C LYS A 25 2.24 5.91 2.29
N VAL A 26 3.35 6.32 1.71
CA VAL A 26 3.53 7.69 1.24
C VAL A 26 3.63 7.64 -0.27
N ILE A 27 2.72 8.34 -0.95
CA ILE A 27 2.61 8.27 -2.42
C ILE A 27 2.69 9.66 -3.00
N HIS A 28 3.50 9.79 -4.04
CA HIS A 28 3.63 11.02 -4.80
C HIS A 28 3.80 10.68 -6.28
N GLY A 29 2.77 11.02 -7.07
CA GLY A 29 2.77 10.73 -8.49
C GLY A 29 2.79 9.23 -8.77
N ASN A 30 3.79 8.77 -9.49
CA ASN A 30 3.93 7.36 -9.88
C ASN A 30 4.87 6.56 -8.97
N ARG A 31 5.18 7.08 -7.78
CA ARG A 31 6.06 6.40 -6.83
C ARG A 31 5.54 6.53 -5.41
N GLY A 32 5.92 5.57 -4.60
CA GLY A 32 5.64 5.62 -3.20
C GLY A 32 6.50 4.66 -2.40
N GLU A 33 6.20 4.63 -1.11
CA GLU A 33 6.98 3.84 -0.16
C GLU A 33 6.08 3.38 0.97
N THR A 34 6.19 2.12 1.35
CA THR A 34 5.56 1.61 2.57
C THR A 34 6.57 1.73 3.70
N LYS A 35 6.20 2.40 4.77
CA LYS A 35 7.09 2.73 5.90
C LYS A 35 6.54 2.18 7.21
N LEU A 36 7.45 1.83 8.10
CA LEU A 36 7.13 1.47 9.48
C LEU A 36 7.92 2.40 10.40
N GLY A 37 7.26 3.45 10.91
CA GLY A 37 7.92 4.46 11.72
C GLY A 37 9.06 5.13 10.97
N PRO A 38 10.23 5.33 11.61
CA PRO A 38 11.38 5.97 10.97
C PRO A 38 12.22 5.00 10.11
N VAL A 39 11.88 3.72 10.10
CA VAL A 39 12.64 2.71 9.36
C VAL A 39 12.38 2.89 7.87
N PRO A 40 13.42 2.88 7.03
CA PRO A 40 13.22 2.89 5.59
C PRO A 40 12.35 1.72 5.16
N GLY A 41 11.40 1.98 4.29
CA GLY A 41 10.44 0.99 3.88
C GLY A 41 10.67 0.44 2.49
N ALA A 42 9.68 -0.24 1.98
CA ALA A 42 9.71 -0.83 0.65
C ALA A 42 9.15 0.16 -0.37
N SER A 43 9.93 0.46 -1.40
CA SER A 43 9.52 1.36 -2.48
C SER A 43 8.69 0.63 -3.52
N PHE A 44 7.77 1.35 -4.14
CA PHE A 44 6.94 0.80 -5.21
C PHE A 44 6.67 1.84 -6.29
N ASP A 45 6.27 1.35 -7.46
CA ASP A 45 5.77 2.18 -8.55
C ASP A 45 4.25 2.12 -8.54
N VAL A 46 3.61 3.24 -8.85
CA VAL A 46 2.15 3.34 -8.96
C VAL A 46 1.76 3.22 -10.42
N VAL A 47 1.01 2.19 -10.76
CA VAL A 47 0.51 1.95 -12.11
C VAL A 47 -1.00 1.81 -12.02
N GLY A 48 -1.72 2.89 -12.35
CA GLY A 48 -3.16 2.92 -12.09
C GLY A 48 -3.44 2.82 -10.61
N ARG A 49 -4.11 1.78 -10.19
CA ARG A 49 -4.39 1.48 -8.78
C ARG A 49 -3.61 0.26 -8.28
N SER A 50 -2.52 -0.06 -8.96
CA SER A 50 -1.61 -1.13 -8.54
C SER A 50 -0.35 -0.52 -7.97
N LEU A 51 0.11 -1.02 -6.83
CA LEU A 51 1.36 -0.62 -6.20
C LEU A 51 2.34 -1.77 -6.41
N ARG A 52 3.28 -1.60 -7.34
CA ARG A 52 4.23 -2.65 -7.72
C ARG A 52 5.56 -2.42 -7.01
N TYR A 53 5.91 -3.32 -6.13
CA TYR A 53 7.11 -3.17 -5.33
C TYR A 53 8.37 -3.38 -6.15
N ARG A 54 9.40 -2.60 -5.82
CA ARG A 54 10.73 -2.67 -6.42
C ARG A 54 11.61 -3.66 -5.64
N ALA A 55 12.72 -4.05 -6.26
CA ALA A 55 13.69 -4.91 -5.59
C ALA A 55 14.04 -4.33 -4.20
N PRO A 56 14.21 -5.18 -3.18
CA PRO A 56 14.26 -6.65 -3.24
C PRO A 56 12.87 -7.32 -3.19
N PHE A 57 11.79 -6.55 -3.22
CA PHE A 57 10.44 -7.07 -3.07
C PHE A 57 9.69 -7.25 -4.40
N THR A 58 10.45 -7.45 -5.47
CA THR A 58 9.88 -7.69 -6.80
C THR A 58 8.91 -8.88 -6.78
N GLY A 59 7.75 -8.70 -7.40
CA GLY A 59 6.70 -9.72 -7.41
C GLY A 59 5.57 -9.41 -6.46
N PHE A 60 5.81 -8.57 -5.45
CA PHE A 60 4.73 -8.10 -4.58
C PHE A 60 4.00 -6.96 -5.26
N VAL A 61 2.67 -7.05 -5.31
CA VAL A 61 1.80 -6.02 -5.88
C VAL A 61 0.59 -5.87 -4.96
N ASP A 62 0.29 -4.62 -4.60
CA ASP A 62 -0.95 -4.29 -3.92
C ASP A 62 -1.94 -3.79 -4.96
N GLU A 63 -3.11 -4.42 -5.05
CA GLU A 63 -4.19 -3.97 -5.92
C GLU A 63 -5.21 -3.22 -5.09
N LEU A 64 -5.50 -1.97 -5.50
CA LEU A 64 -6.37 -1.09 -4.73
C LEU A 64 -7.72 -0.92 -5.39
N GLU A 65 -8.75 -0.79 -4.55
CA GLU A 65 -10.11 -0.54 -4.96
C GLU A 65 -10.71 0.57 -4.09
N PRO A 66 -11.33 1.59 -4.70
CA PRO A 66 -11.96 2.65 -3.89
C PRO A 66 -13.11 2.11 -3.06
N ASP A 67 -13.20 2.59 -1.83
CA ASP A 67 -14.27 2.25 -0.90
C ASP A 67 -14.62 3.50 -0.10
N GLY A 68 -15.53 4.31 -0.62
CA GLY A 68 -15.82 5.62 -0.03
C GLY A 68 -14.61 6.53 -0.10
N GLU A 69 -14.17 7.04 1.05
CA GLU A 69 -13.02 7.92 1.14
C GLU A 69 -11.71 7.18 1.38
N ARG A 70 -11.75 5.86 1.43
CA ARG A 70 -10.58 5.02 1.65
C ARG A 70 -10.37 4.07 0.47
N TYR A 71 -9.31 3.29 0.54
CA TYR A 71 -9.06 2.23 -0.43
C TYR A 71 -8.93 0.89 0.28
N LEU A 72 -9.49 -0.14 -0.34
CA LEU A 72 -9.23 -1.52 0.07
C LEU A 72 -8.11 -2.05 -0.80
N GLY A 73 -7.19 -2.79 -0.19
CA GLY A 73 -6.05 -3.35 -0.89
C GLY A 73 -6.02 -4.86 -0.80
N LEU A 74 -5.64 -5.48 -1.91
CA LEU A 74 -5.33 -6.90 -1.97
C LEU A 74 -3.83 -7.03 -2.08
N ALA A 75 -3.21 -7.62 -1.06
CA ALA A 75 -1.79 -7.90 -1.08
C ALA A 75 -1.57 -9.19 -1.87
N THR A 76 -0.79 -9.09 -2.95
CA THR A 76 -0.53 -10.24 -3.82
C THR A 76 0.96 -10.48 -3.98
N PHE A 77 1.31 -11.73 -4.26
CA PHE A 77 2.67 -12.10 -4.65
C PHE A 77 2.58 -12.96 -5.90
N ARG A 78 3.18 -12.45 -6.98
CA ARG A 78 3.16 -13.09 -8.30
C ARG A 78 1.73 -13.46 -8.74
N GLY A 79 0.79 -12.52 -8.48
CA GLY A 79 -0.60 -12.66 -8.88
C GLY A 79 -1.48 -13.43 -7.91
N ARG A 80 -0.93 -13.95 -6.81
CA ARG A 80 -1.69 -14.69 -5.81
C ARG A 80 -1.95 -13.82 -4.59
N GLN A 81 -3.21 -13.65 -4.24
CA GLN A 81 -3.60 -12.90 -3.06
C GLN A 81 -3.21 -13.67 -1.80
N PHE A 82 -2.60 -12.97 -0.84
CA PHE A 82 -2.27 -13.56 0.46
C PHE A 82 -2.78 -12.71 1.62
N GLY A 83 -3.28 -11.51 1.39
CA GLY A 83 -3.79 -10.68 2.47
C GLY A 83 -4.64 -9.52 1.97
N ARG A 84 -5.31 -8.85 2.91
CA ARG A 84 -6.15 -7.68 2.64
C ARG A 84 -5.90 -6.60 3.67
N PHE A 85 -5.97 -5.37 3.22
CA PHE A 85 -5.78 -4.20 4.09
C PHE A 85 -6.66 -3.05 3.63
N ALA A 86 -6.74 -2.03 4.45
CA ALA A 86 -7.38 -0.77 4.09
C ALA A 86 -6.35 0.35 4.19
N MET A 87 -6.46 1.33 3.31
CA MET A 87 -5.68 2.55 3.34
C MET A 87 -6.61 3.72 3.61
N GLU A 88 -6.31 4.50 4.64
CA GLU A 88 -7.08 5.67 5.01
C GLU A 88 -6.14 6.87 5.04
N ARG A 89 -6.58 8.00 4.46
CA ARG A 89 -5.77 9.20 4.49
C ARG A 89 -5.55 9.65 5.92
N THR A 90 -4.34 10.10 6.22
CA THR A 90 -4.10 10.78 7.48
C THR A 90 -4.84 12.11 7.48
N GLY A 91 -5.16 12.63 8.64
CA GLY A 91 -5.99 13.83 8.76
C GLY A 91 -5.31 15.15 8.35
N ASP A 92 -4.15 15.08 7.76
CA ASP A 92 -3.38 16.27 7.34
C ASP A 92 -3.39 16.44 5.83
#